data_c092105365f66f6927d810b4a6e202cd
#
_entry.id   c092105365f66f6927d810b4a6e202cd
#
_cell.length_a   1.000
_cell.length_b   1.000
_cell.length_c   1.000
_cell.angle_alpha   90.00
_cell.angle_beta   90.00
_cell.angle_gamma   90.00
#
_symmetry.space_group_name_H-M   'P 1'
#
loop_
_entity.id
_entity.type
_entity.pdbx_description
1 polymer ?
#
loop_
_entity_poly.entity_id
_entity_poly.type
_entity_poly.pdbx_seq_one_letter_code
_entity_poly.pdbx_strand_id
1 'polypeptide(L)'
;TMPNESFVYYGDSANAPYGPRAPHEICRLTVEGVARLDSLQPKAIVIACNTATAAAQDALEHAYPYIPVIGIAPAVRRAVQENPGGRILSLATAGTLASARYQRQLQEIAASEQVVSIAAPGIVNYVEDGMRDREGVVAYLRRLFAPWQPARFDGVVLSCTHFPFASAEIQEALGCPVRFYEQSDTVARETRRRLAEAGTASEDDNGGGVTIMNSANEKTMLSFSWQLFS
;
A
#
# COMPACT_ATOMS: atom_id res chain seq x y z
N THR A 1 15.41 0.94 8.11
CA THR A 1 15.12 0.00 9.23
C THR A 1 15.84 -1.33 9.10
N MET A 2 16.29 -1.72 7.91
CA MET A 2 16.98 -2.99 7.65
C MET A 2 18.11 -2.75 6.63
N PRO A 3 19.17 -1.97 6.98
CA PRO A 3 20.19 -1.57 6.02
C PRO A 3 21.07 -2.74 5.53
N ASN A 4 21.10 -3.82 6.28
CA ASN A 4 21.93 -5.00 5.99
C ASN A 4 21.18 -6.06 5.16
N GLU A 5 19.90 -5.83 4.86
CA GLU A 5 19.09 -6.71 4.03
C GLU A 5 19.16 -6.34 2.55
N SER A 6 19.29 -7.34 1.69
CA SER A 6 19.13 -7.15 0.25
C SER A 6 17.67 -7.28 -0.15
N PHE A 7 17.19 -6.35 -0.94
CA PHE A 7 15.80 -6.31 -1.42
C PHE A 7 15.73 -6.51 -2.92
N VAL A 8 14.77 -7.31 -3.34
CA VAL A 8 14.36 -7.35 -4.74
C VAL A 8 12.91 -6.89 -4.81
N TYR A 9 12.68 -5.79 -5.48
CA TYR A 9 11.33 -5.28 -5.75
C TYR A 9 10.87 -5.74 -7.14
N TYR A 10 9.69 -6.33 -7.21
CA TYR A 10 9.02 -6.64 -8.46
C TYR A 10 7.74 -5.83 -8.60
N GLY A 11 7.71 -4.94 -9.59
CA GLY A 11 6.53 -4.15 -9.96
C GLY A 11 5.79 -4.79 -11.13
N ASP A 12 4.51 -5.14 -10.96
CA ASP A 12 3.69 -5.71 -12.02
C ASP A 12 2.94 -4.60 -12.81
N SER A 13 3.69 -3.64 -13.33
CA SER A 13 3.14 -2.47 -14.05
C SER A 13 2.37 -2.83 -15.31
N ALA A 14 2.73 -3.93 -15.99
CA ALA A 14 2.00 -4.39 -17.20
C ALA A 14 0.55 -4.77 -16.88
N ASN A 15 0.26 -5.17 -15.64
CA ASN A 15 -1.08 -5.56 -15.19
C ASN A 15 -1.72 -4.54 -14.23
N ALA A 16 -1.04 -3.42 -13.94
CA ALA A 16 -1.64 -2.34 -13.16
C ALA A 16 -2.79 -1.65 -13.96
N PRO A 17 -3.82 -1.10 -13.29
CA PRO A 17 -4.07 -1.16 -11.85
C PRO A 17 -4.75 -2.47 -11.40
N TYR A 18 -4.46 -2.92 -10.18
CA TYR A 18 -5.09 -4.12 -9.60
C TYR A 18 -6.49 -3.85 -9.03
N GLY A 19 -6.78 -2.60 -8.61
CA GLY A 19 -8.02 -2.23 -7.92
C GLY A 19 -9.32 -2.65 -8.59
N PRO A 20 -9.50 -2.54 -9.92
CA PRO A 20 -10.72 -2.92 -10.61
C PRO A 20 -10.80 -4.43 -10.99
N ARG A 21 -9.73 -5.21 -10.79
CA ARG A 21 -9.69 -6.63 -11.20
C ARG A 21 -10.42 -7.53 -10.23
N ALA A 22 -10.85 -8.69 -10.71
CA ALA A 22 -11.48 -9.71 -9.88
C ALA A 22 -10.46 -10.32 -8.89
N PRO A 23 -10.88 -10.66 -7.65
CA PRO A 23 -9.96 -11.19 -6.63
C PRO A 23 -9.15 -12.41 -7.07
N HIS A 24 -9.74 -13.34 -7.82
CA HIS A 24 -9.06 -14.53 -8.31
C HIS A 24 -7.96 -14.19 -9.34
N GLU A 25 -8.19 -13.16 -10.16
CA GLU A 25 -7.19 -12.68 -11.13
C GLU A 25 -6.03 -12.01 -10.40
N ILE A 26 -6.31 -11.18 -9.38
CA ILE A 26 -5.29 -10.54 -8.55
C ILE A 26 -4.46 -11.59 -7.83
N CYS A 27 -5.11 -12.63 -7.27
CA CYS A 27 -4.43 -13.74 -6.62
C CYS A 27 -3.46 -14.44 -7.58
N ARG A 28 -3.93 -14.81 -8.77
CA ARG A 28 -3.10 -15.45 -9.80
C ARG A 28 -1.89 -14.58 -10.17
N LEU A 29 -2.12 -13.31 -10.51
CA LEU A 29 -1.04 -12.37 -10.90
C LEU A 29 -0.01 -12.19 -9.76
N THR A 30 -0.47 -12.11 -8.52
CA THR A 30 0.42 -11.95 -7.36
C THR A 30 1.27 -13.21 -7.14
N VAL A 31 0.67 -14.39 -7.21
CA VAL A 31 1.40 -15.67 -7.09
C VAL A 31 2.40 -15.83 -8.22
N GLU A 32 2.02 -15.54 -9.46
CA GLU A 32 2.94 -15.56 -10.61
C GLU A 32 4.08 -14.56 -10.47
N GLY A 33 3.81 -13.36 -9.91
CA GLY A 33 4.83 -12.36 -9.62
C GLY A 33 5.85 -12.85 -8.60
N VAL A 34 5.41 -13.50 -7.52
CA VAL A 34 6.29 -14.10 -6.51
C VAL A 34 7.10 -15.25 -7.10
N ALA A 35 6.48 -16.12 -7.88
CA ALA A 35 7.17 -17.26 -8.51
C ALA A 35 8.34 -16.84 -9.42
N ARG A 36 8.29 -15.64 -10.01
CA ARG A 36 9.42 -15.06 -10.78
C ARG A 36 10.65 -14.76 -9.92
N LEU A 37 10.47 -14.63 -8.61
CA LEU A 37 11.53 -14.35 -7.65
C LEU A 37 12.07 -15.60 -6.97
N ASP A 38 11.49 -16.78 -7.20
CA ASP A 38 11.87 -18.05 -6.54
C ASP A 38 13.35 -18.42 -6.75
N SER A 39 13.88 -18.16 -7.96
CA SER A 39 15.30 -18.43 -8.27
C SER A 39 16.28 -17.64 -7.42
N LEU A 40 15.80 -16.55 -6.79
CA LEU A 40 16.59 -15.70 -5.90
C LEU A 40 16.56 -16.19 -4.45
N GLN A 41 15.81 -17.25 -4.16
CA GLN A 41 15.68 -17.86 -2.83
C GLN A 41 15.35 -16.83 -1.74
N PRO A 42 14.20 -16.13 -1.85
CA PRO A 42 13.85 -15.08 -0.89
C PRO A 42 13.65 -15.69 0.51
N LYS A 43 14.18 -15.03 1.52
CA LYS A 43 13.99 -15.40 2.94
C LYS A 43 12.77 -14.79 3.59
N ALA A 44 12.11 -13.85 2.91
CA ALA A 44 10.79 -13.30 3.24
C ALA A 44 10.12 -12.75 1.99
N ILE A 45 8.80 -12.76 1.97
CA ILE A 45 7.97 -12.21 0.90
C ILE A 45 7.14 -11.08 1.49
N VAL A 46 7.23 -9.88 0.90
CA VAL A 46 6.41 -8.74 1.28
C VAL A 46 5.44 -8.40 0.15
N ILE A 47 4.15 -8.50 0.42
CA ILE A 47 3.09 -8.09 -0.51
C ILE A 47 2.81 -6.60 -0.29
N ALA A 48 3.49 -5.73 -1.04
CA ALA A 48 3.46 -4.28 -0.86
C ALA A 48 2.24 -3.61 -1.54
N CYS A 49 1.09 -4.27 -1.58
CA CYS A 49 -0.16 -3.78 -2.14
C CYS A 49 -1.34 -4.27 -1.30
N ASN A 50 -2.20 -3.36 -0.79
CA ASN A 50 -3.37 -3.77 0.02
C ASN A 50 -4.33 -4.67 -0.74
N THR A 51 -4.57 -4.36 -2.03
CA THR A 51 -5.45 -5.16 -2.89
C THR A 51 -4.88 -6.57 -3.14
N ALA A 52 -3.58 -6.67 -3.42
CA ALA A 52 -2.90 -7.96 -3.60
C ALA A 52 -2.84 -8.75 -2.28
N THR A 53 -2.54 -8.09 -1.17
CA THR A 53 -2.56 -8.71 0.17
C THR A 53 -3.91 -9.36 0.46
N ALA A 54 -5.00 -8.62 0.23
CA ALA A 54 -6.35 -9.12 0.51
C ALA A 54 -6.73 -10.33 -0.37
N ALA A 55 -6.18 -10.43 -1.57
CA ALA A 55 -6.52 -11.49 -2.53
C ALA A 55 -5.59 -12.70 -2.48
N ALA A 56 -4.31 -12.54 -2.09
CA ALA A 56 -3.29 -13.55 -2.33
C ALA A 56 -2.50 -13.98 -1.10
N GLN A 57 -2.62 -13.30 0.06
CA GLN A 57 -1.77 -13.62 1.22
C GLN A 57 -1.93 -15.08 1.65
N ASP A 58 -3.16 -15.56 1.83
CA ASP A 58 -3.42 -16.94 2.29
C ASP A 58 -2.87 -17.98 1.29
N ALA A 59 -2.99 -17.71 -0.01
CA ALA A 59 -2.47 -18.58 -1.06
C ALA A 59 -0.93 -18.63 -1.03
N LEU A 60 -0.28 -17.49 -0.80
CA LEU A 60 1.18 -17.42 -0.69
C LEU A 60 1.68 -18.05 0.61
N GLU A 61 1.01 -17.87 1.74
CA GLU A 61 1.35 -18.54 3.00
C GLU A 61 1.26 -20.07 2.86
N HIS A 62 0.28 -20.54 2.10
CA HIS A 62 0.17 -21.98 1.79
C HIS A 62 1.27 -22.49 0.83
N ALA A 63 1.60 -21.70 -0.19
CA ALA A 63 2.64 -22.06 -1.16
C ALA A 63 4.06 -21.98 -0.58
N TYR A 64 4.28 -21.08 0.38
CA TYR A 64 5.60 -20.82 1.00
C TYR A 64 5.55 -21.01 2.53
N PRO A 65 5.28 -22.24 3.04
CA PRO A 65 5.02 -22.46 4.47
C PRO A 65 6.24 -22.21 5.38
N TYR A 66 7.44 -22.16 4.81
CA TYR A 66 8.71 -21.98 5.55
C TYR A 66 9.30 -20.58 5.38
N ILE A 67 8.66 -19.71 4.60
CA ILE A 67 9.11 -18.35 4.34
C ILE A 67 8.06 -17.38 4.92
N PRO A 68 8.45 -16.41 5.75
CA PRO A 68 7.53 -15.40 6.22
C PRO A 68 6.89 -14.63 5.06
N VAL A 69 5.56 -14.68 4.96
CA VAL A 69 4.78 -13.85 4.04
C VAL A 69 4.18 -12.69 4.83
N ILE A 70 4.53 -11.49 4.47
CA ILE A 70 4.11 -10.25 5.14
C ILE A 70 3.21 -9.46 4.20
N GLY A 71 1.93 -9.40 4.51
CA GLY A 71 0.98 -8.52 3.81
C GLY A 71 0.88 -7.16 4.48
N ILE A 72 0.57 -6.14 3.70
CA ILE A 72 0.27 -4.81 4.24
C ILE A 72 -1.21 -4.69 4.61
N ALA A 73 -1.51 -3.81 5.56
CA ALA A 73 -2.88 -3.49 5.97
C ALA A 73 -3.03 -1.98 6.18
N PRO A 74 -4.20 -1.39 5.86
CA PRO A 74 -4.46 0.02 6.11
C PRO A 74 -4.22 0.43 7.56
N ALA A 75 -3.61 1.61 7.76
CA ALA A 75 -3.25 2.10 9.09
C ALA A 75 -4.45 2.67 9.89
N VAL A 76 -5.67 2.17 9.62
CA VAL A 76 -6.93 2.71 10.20
C VAL A 76 -6.94 2.61 11.72
N ARG A 77 -6.53 1.47 12.28
CA ARG A 77 -6.48 1.29 13.74
C ARG A 77 -5.60 2.35 14.41
N ARG A 78 -4.41 2.58 13.85
CA ARG A 78 -3.49 3.59 14.36
C ARG A 78 -4.07 5.00 14.26
N ALA A 79 -4.70 5.32 13.12
CA ALA A 79 -5.31 6.62 12.91
C ALA A 79 -6.42 6.91 13.93
N VAL A 80 -7.29 5.92 14.22
CA VAL A 80 -8.36 6.06 15.23
C VAL A 80 -7.78 6.19 16.64
N GLN A 81 -6.78 5.37 16.99
CA GLN A 81 -6.14 5.42 18.32
C GLN A 81 -5.45 6.76 18.61
N GLU A 82 -4.82 7.35 17.58
CA GLU A 82 -4.11 8.63 17.72
C GLU A 82 -5.05 9.86 17.62
N ASN A 83 -6.32 9.66 17.25
CA ASN A 83 -7.34 10.71 17.17
C ASN A 83 -8.64 10.27 17.88
N PRO A 84 -8.63 10.14 19.22
CA PRO A 84 -9.81 9.71 19.97
C PRO A 84 -10.96 10.72 19.81
N GLY A 85 -12.12 10.25 19.33
CA GLY A 85 -13.28 11.07 19.00
C GLY A 85 -13.14 11.87 17.69
N GLY A 86 -11.99 11.82 17.03
CA GLY A 86 -11.74 12.49 15.75
C GLY A 86 -12.32 11.73 14.57
N ARG A 87 -12.46 12.40 13.43
CA ARG A 87 -12.98 11.85 12.19
C ARG A 87 -11.85 11.46 11.24
N ILE A 88 -11.84 10.23 10.81
CA ILE A 88 -10.79 9.65 9.97
C ILE A 88 -11.31 9.42 8.55
N LEU A 89 -10.59 9.92 7.56
CA LEU A 89 -10.81 9.60 6.16
C LEU A 89 -9.91 8.44 5.75
N SER A 90 -10.48 7.32 5.35
CA SER A 90 -9.73 6.19 4.76
C SER A 90 -9.89 6.20 3.24
N LEU A 91 -8.82 6.55 2.53
CA LEU A 91 -8.78 6.50 1.07
C LEU A 91 -8.19 5.17 0.63
N ALA A 92 -8.89 4.44 -0.23
CA ALA A 92 -8.46 3.13 -0.71
C ALA A 92 -8.91 2.87 -2.15
N THR A 93 -8.48 1.73 -2.71
CA THR A 93 -9.12 1.19 -3.92
C THR A 93 -10.46 0.53 -3.57
N ALA A 94 -11.37 0.43 -4.54
CA ALA A 94 -12.64 -0.25 -4.32
C ALA A 94 -12.45 -1.71 -3.86
N GLY A 95 -11.49 -2.43 -4.45
CA GLY A 95 -11.16 -3.80 -4.06
C GLY A 95 -10.67 -3.92 -2.62
N THR A 96 -9.87 -2.97 -2.14
CA THR A 96 -9.45 -2.94 -0.73
C THR A 96 -10.64 -2.73 0.20
N LEU A 97 -11.51 -1.75 -0.07
CA LEU A 97 -12.68 -1.47 0.76
C LEU A 97 -13.67 -2.62 0.80
N ALA A 98 -13.87 -3.31 -0.32
CA ALA A 98 -14.75 -4.47 -0.42
C ALA A 98 -14.18 -5.76 0.21
N SER A 99 -12.88 -5.79 0.52
CA SER A 99 -12.22 -6.99 1.03
C SER A 99 -12.72 -7.37 2.44
N ALA A 100 -12.89 -8.67 2.69
CA ALA A 100 -13.23 -9.19 4.02
C ALA A 100 -12.19 -8.78 5.08
N ARG A 101 -10.92 -8.64 4.69
CA ARG A 101 -9.83 -8.20 5.56
C ARG A 101 -10.05 -6.76 6.07
N TYR A 102 -10.38 -5.82 5.16
CA TYR A 102 -10.66 -4.44 5.53
C TYR A 102 -11.92 -4.34 6.39
N GLN A 103 -12.98 -5.05 6.01
CA GLN A 103 -14.24 -5.05 6.76
C GLN A 103 -14.06 -5.60 8.18
N ARG A 104 -13.32 -6.70 8.34
CA ARG A 104 -12.97 -7.22 9.68
C ARG A 104 -12.17 -6.21 10.49
N GLN A 105 -11.17 -5.54 9.87
CA GLN A 105 -10.40 -4.50 10.55
C GLN A 105 -11.29 -3.38 11.09
N LEU A 106 -12.29 -2.92 10.33
CA LEU A 106 -13.25 -1.92 10.80
C LEU A 106 -14.12 -2.46 11.95
N GLN A 107 -14.59 -3.70 11.86
CA GLN A 107 -15.41 -4.32 12.93
C GLN A 107 -14.66 -4.47 14.26
N GLU A 108 -13.33 -4.70 14.19
CA GLU A 108 -12.47 -4.82 15.36
C GLU A 108 -12.09 -3.47 16.00
N ILE A 109 -12.38 -2.36 15.34
CA ILE A 109 -12.09 -1.01 15.85
C ILE A 109 -13.33 -0.52 16.61
N ALA A 110 -13.18 -0.25 17.91
CA ALA A 110 -14.28 0.16 18.79
C ALA A 110 -14.97 1.49 18.40
N ALA A 111 -14.38 2.25 17.50
CA ALA A 111 -14.85 3.56 17.03
C ALA A 111 -14.91 3.60 15.49
N SER A 112 -15.41 2.53 14.87
CA SER A 112 -15.50 2.42 13.41
C SER A 112 -16.40 3.46 12.76
N GLU A 113 -17.36 4.03 13.47
CA GLU A 113 -18.22 5.13 13.05
C GLU A 113 -17.44 6.45 12.79
N GLN A 114 -16.23 6.58 13.34
CA GLN A 114 -15.34 7.70 13.08
C GLN A 114 -14.68 7.61 11.70
N VAL A 115 -14.74 6.45 11.04
CA VAL A 115 -14.02 6.18 9.80
C VAL A 115 -14.92 6.34 8.59
N VAL A 116 -14.63 7.34 7.77
CA VAL A 116 -15.24 7.52 6.46
C VAL A 116 -14.35 6.87 5.40
N SER A 117 -14.84 5.82 4.77
CA SER A 117 -14.11 5.05 3.75
C SER A 117 -14.54 5.50 2.35
N ILE A 118 -13.60 5.99 1.55
CA ILE A 118 -13.87 6.49 0.19
C ILE A 118 -12.96 5.77 -0.81
N ALA A 119 -13.57 5.20 -1.85
CA ALA A 119 -12.83 4.66 -2.98
C ALA A 119 -12.32 5.80 -3.87
N ALA A 120 -11.00 5.86 -4.11
CA ALA A 120 -10.36 6.88 -4.90
C ALA A 120 -9.53 6.30 -6.06
N PRO A 121 -10.12 5.51 -6.97
CA PRO A 121 -9.37 4.82 -8.04
C PRO A 121 -8.64 5.78 -8.98
N GLY A 122 -9.15 6.99 -9.19
CA GLY A 122 -8.54 7.99 -10.07
C GLY A 122 -7.14 8.41 -9.64
N ILE A 123 -6.82 8.39 -8.33
CA ILE A 123 -5.47 8.74 -7.86
C ILE A 123 -4.43 7.79 -8.47
N VAL A 124 -4.72 6.49 -8.57
CA VAL A 124 -3.79 5.52 -9.17
C VAL A 124 -3.44 5.91 -10.59
N ASN A 125 -4.44 6.27 -11.40
CA ASN A 125 -4.23 6.64 -12.80
C ASN A 125 -3.35 7.89 -12.92
N TYR A 126 -3.59 8.91 -12.10
CA TYR A 126 -2.77 10.13 -12.09
C TYR A 126 -1.33 9.86 -11.66
N VAL A 127 -1.14 9.01 -10.65
CA VAL A 127 0.21 8.62 -10.19
C VAL A 127 0.94 7.83 -11.28
N GLU A 128 0.29 6.83 -11.90
CA GLU A 128 0.85 6.06 -13.02
C GLU A 128 1.19 6.94 -14.24
N ASP A 129 0.48 8.05 -14.45
CA ASP A 129 0.83 9.06 -15.47
C ASP A 129 1.91 10.07 -15.00
N GLY A 130 2.50 9.86 -13.82
CA GLY A 130 3.56 10.70 -13.27
C GLY A 130 3.10 12.03 -12.72
N MET A 131 1.85 12.14 -12.27
CA MET A 131 1.26 13.35 -11.66
C MET A 131 1.35 14.61 -12.54
N ARG A 132 1.27 14.46 -13.86
CA ARG A 132 1.46 15.56 -14.83
C ARG A 132 0.34 16.60 -14.77
N ASP A 133 -0.87 16.19 -14.39
CA ASP A 133 -2.05 17.04 -14.26
C ASP A 133 -2.45 17.21 -12.79
N ARG A 134 -1.67 17.97 -12.03
CA ARG A 134 -1.92 18.20 -10.60
C ARG A 134 -3.25 18.93 -10.35
N GLU A 135 -3.64 19.87 -11.20
CA GLU A 135 -4.92 20.57 -11.09
C GLU A 135 -6.09 19.61 -11.30
N GLY A 136 -5.98 18.69 -12.25
CA GLY A 136 -6.96 17.64 -12.48
C GLY A 136 -7.10 16.68 -11.31
N VAL A 137 -5.99 16.32 -10.63
CA VAL A 137 -6.01 15.53 -9.39
C VAL A 137 -6.80 16.27 -8.30
N VAL A 138 -6.50 17.53 -8.05
CA VAL A 138 -7.19 18.35 -7.03
C VAL A 138 -8.68 18.49 -7.37
N ALA A 139 -9.02 18.76 -8.63
CA ALA A 139 -10.41 18.87 -9.07
C ALA A 139 -11.17 17.53 -8.92
N TYR A 140 -10.53 16.41 -9.24
CA TYR A 140 -11.09 15.07 -9.01
C TYR A 140 -11.35 14.83 -7.52
N LEU A 141 -10.39 15.14 -6.66
CA LEU A 141 -10.49 14.94 -5.22
C LEU A 141 -11.56 15.84 -4.58
N ARG A 142 -11.66 17.10 -4.99
CA ARG A 142 -12.71 18.02 -4.53
C ARG A 142 -14.12 17.49 -4.87
N ARG A 143 -14.32 16.95 -6.07
CA ARG A 143 -15.60 16.31 -6.43
C ARG A 143 -15.86 15.06 -5.59
N LEU A 144 -14.82 14.25 -5.35
CA LEU A 144 -14.92 13.02 -4.54
C LEU A 144 -15.29 13.34 -3.09
N PHE A 145 -14.75 14.40 -2.52
CA PHE A 145 -14.99 14.81 -1.12
C PHE A 145 -16.25 15.67 -0.93
N ALA A 146 -16.84 16.19 -2.00
CA ALA A 146 -17.98 17.10 -1.93
C ALA A 146 -19.16 16.57 -1.07
N PRO A 147 -19.55 15.27 -1.08
CA PRO A 147 -20.62 14.77 -0.23
C PRO A 147 -20.32 14.85 1.26
N TRP A 148 -19.05 15.02 1.64
CA TRP A 148 -18.57 15.02 3.02
C TRP A 148 -18.23 16.42 3.55
N GLN A 149 -18.34 17.45 2.70
CA GLN A 149 -18.14 18.85 3.08
C GLN A 149 -19.38 19.41 3.80
N PRO A 150 -19.21 20.29 4.79
CA PRO A 150 -17.99 20.93 5.31
C PRO A 150 -17.28 20.12 6.41
N ALA A 151 -17.42 18.81 6.46
CA ALA A 151 -16.80 18.00 7.50
C ALA A 151 -15.27 18.09 7.47
N ARG A 152 -14.69 18.32 8.65
CA ARG A 152 -13.24 18.22 8.83
C ARG A 152 -12.86 16.78 9.16
N PHE A 153 -11.69 16.39 8.69
CA PHE A 153 -11.04 15.15 9.07
C PHE A 153 -9.79 15.46 9.90
N ASP A 154 -9.58 14.70 10.96
CA ASP A 154 -8.41 14.84 11.85
C ASP A 154 -7.24 14.00 11.35
N GLY A 155 -7.53 12.97 10.56
CA GLY A 155 -6.52 12.14 9.91
C GLY A 155 -6.99 11.54 8.59
N VAL A 156 -6.02 11.26 7.72
CA VAL A 156 -6.23 10.61 6.43
C VAL A 156 -5.38 9.35 6.35
N VAL A 157 -6.00 8.20 6.17
CA VAL A 157 -5.32 6.92 5.95
C VAL A 157 -5.15 6.70 4.45
N LEU A 158 -3.90 6.59 4.01
CA LEU A 158 -3.52 6.32 2.64
C LEU A 158 -3.43 4.80 2.43
N SER A 159 -4.56 4.17 2.17
CA SER A 159 -4.71 2.71 2.08
C SER A 159 -4.38 2.15 0.69
N CYS A 160 -3.56 2.85 -0.06
CA CYS A 160 -2.99 2.42 -1.34
C CYS A 160 -1.57 2.96 -1.44
N THR A 161 -0.64 2.16 -1.94
CA THR A 161 0.78 2.54 -2.06
C THR A 161 1.05 3.66 -3.06
N HIS A 162 0.11 3.97 -3.94
CA HIS A 162 0.17 5.13 -4.82
C HIS A 162 -0.21 6.45 -4.14
N PHE A 163 -1.06 6.42 -3.12
CA PHE A 163 -1.68 7.62 -2.57
C PHE A 163 -0.73 8.58 -1.84
N PRO A 164 0.38 8.12 -1.22
CA PRO A 164 1.39 9.03 -0.68
C PRO A 164 1.94 10.04 -1.69
N PHE A 165 2.03 9.67 -2.97
CA PHE A 165 2.47 10.57 -4.05
C PHE A 165 1.49 11.72 -4.35
N ALA A 166 0.24 11.61 -3.91
CA ALA A 166 -0.79 12.64 -4.05
C ALA A 166 -1.13 13.33 -2.74
N SER A 167 -0.30 13.21 -1.70
CA SER A 167 -0.60 13.75 -0.36
C SER A 167 -0.83 15.26 -0.37
N ALA A 168 -0.05 16.01 -1.15
CA ALA A 168 -0.19 17.46 -1.29
C ALA A 168 -1.55 17.83 -1.91
N GLU A 169 -1.96 17.14 -2.97
CA GLU A 169 -3.23 17.35 -3.68
C GLU A 169 -4.42 16.92 -2.81
N ILE A 170 -4.28 15.86 -2.02
CA ILE A 170 -5.30 15.42 -1.05
C ILE A 170 -5.50 16.51 0.00
N GLN A 171 -4.41 17.03 0.57
CA GLN A 171 -4.50 18.11 1.56
C GLN A 171 -5.09 19.39 0.98
N GLU A 172 -4.68 19.78 -0.23
CA GLU A 172 -5.24 20.93 -0.94
C GLU A 172 -6.75 20.77 -1.20
N ALA A 173 -7.17 19.57 -1.64
CA ALA A 173 -8.58 19.30 -1.90
C ALA A 173 -9.45 19.30 -0.64
N LEU A 174 -8.89 18.90 0.51
CA LEU A 174 -9.55 18.98 1.82
C LEU A 174 -9.61 20.41 2.37
N GLY A 175 -8.73 21.29 1.91
CA GLY A 175 -8.71 22.72 2.32
C GLY A 175 -8.22 22.96 3.74
N CYS A 176 -7.65 21.98 4.42
CA CYS A 176 -7.10 22.09 5.77
C CYS A 176 -5.91 21.15 5.96
N PRO A 177 -4.98 21.46 6.88
CA PRO A 177 -3.94 20.54 7.28
C PRO A 177 -4.53 19.27 7.90
N VAL A 178 -4.02 18.10 7.49
CA VAL A 178 -4.40 16.78 8.03
C VAL A 178 -3.16 15.97 8.32
N ARG A 179 -3.27 15.04 9.26
CA ARG A 179 -2.23 14.05 9.48
C ARG A 179 -2.45 12.84 8.58
N PHE A 180 -1.41 12.47 7.83
CA PHE A 180 -1.43 11.27 7.00
C PHE A 180 -0.95 10.05 7.77
N TYR A 181 -1.60 8.93 7.52
CA TYR A 181 -1.27 7.61 8.07
C TYR A 181 -1.05 6.64 6.92
N GLU A 182 0.12 6.07 6.88
CA GLU A 182 0.51 5.04 5.91
C GLU A 182 1.12 3.83 6.63
N GLN A 183 1.31 2.75 5.91
CA GLN A 183 1.72 1.46 6.47
C GLN A 183 3.20 1.13 6.31
N SER A 184 3.98 1.93 5.60
CA SER A 184 5.38 1.63 5.25
C SER A 184 6.26 1.30 6.45
N ASP A 185 6.21 2.13 7.51
CA ASP A 185 6.98 1.91 8.73
C ASP A 185 6.51 0.65 9.49
N THR A 186 5.21 0.41 9.52
CA THR A 186 4.63 -0.77 10.20
C THR A 186 5.04 -2.06 9.50
N VAL A 187 4.97 -2.11 8.17
CA VAL A 187 5.37 -3.30 7.42
C VAL A 187 6.88 -3.55 7.49
N ALA A 188 7.68 -2.49 7.48
CA ALA A 188 9.12 -2.62 7.62
C ALA A 188 9.51 -3.21 8.99
N ARG A 189 8.88 -2.75 10.08
CA ARG A 189 9.10 -3.30 11.44
C ARG A 189 8.62 -4.75 11.54
N GLU A 190 7.48 -5.07 10.97
CA GLU A 190 6.94 -6.44 10.97
C GLU A 190 7.86 -7.38 10.17
N THR A 191 8.35 -6.95 9.00
CA THR A 191 9.31 -7.72 8.22
C THR A 191 10.57 -8.02 9.04
N ARG A 192 11.15 -6.99 9.68
CA ARG A 192 12.32 -7.15 10.55
C ARG A 192 12.06 -8.15 11.69
N ARG A 193 10.91 -8.03 12.35
CA ARG A 193 10.51 -8.93 13.43
C ARG A 193 10.43 -10.38 12.95
N ARG A 194 9.77 -10.61 11.81
CA ARG A 194 9.59 -11.97 11.23
C ARG A 194 10.92 -12.59 10.78
N LEU A 195 11.83 -11.79 10.21
CA LEU A 195 13.18 -12.26 9.86
C LEU A 195 13.97 -12.66 11.10
N ALA A 196 13.90 -11.87 12.19
CA ALA A 196 14.57 -12.20 13.44
C ALA A 196 14.00 -13.47 14.08
N GLU A 197 12.67 -13.64 14.10
CA GLU A 197 12.01 -14.85 14.61
C GLU A 197 12.34 -16.10 13.80
N ALA A 198 12.50 -15.95 12.49
CA ALA A 198 12.92 -17.03 11.61
C ALA A 198 14.44 -17.34 11.68
N GLY A 199 15.22 -16.52 12.41
CA GLY A 199 16.67 -16.65 12.46
C GLY A 199 17.37 -16.38 11.13
N THR A 200 16.75 -15.60 10.24
CA THR A 200 17.24 -15.35 8.86
C THR A 200 17.62 -13.89 8.62
N ALA A 201 17.58 -13.03 9.64
CA ALA A 201 18.07 -11.66 9.54
C ALA A 201 19.55 -11.61 9.14
N SER A 202 19.92 -10.67 8.28
CA SER A 202 21.32 -10.50 7.86
C SER A 202 22.19 -9.98 8.98
N GLU A 203 23.30 -10.66 9.22
CA GLU A 203 24.38 -10.24 10.15
C GLU A 203 25.50 -9.53 9.38
N ASP A 204 25.39 -9.38 8.06
CA ASP A 204 26.42 -8.74 7.22
C ASP A 204 26.34 -7.22 7.34
N ASP A 205 27.40 -6.62 7.91
CA ASP A 205 27.52 -5.17 8.11
C ASP A 205 27.95 -4.39 6.84
N ASN A 206 28.19 -5.08 5.72
CA ASN A 206 28.59 -4.43 4.47
C ASN A 206 27.42 -3.72 3.75
N GLY A 207 26.23 -3.80 4.31
CA GLY A 207 25.02 -3.22 3.75
C GLY A 207 24.36 -4.09 2.70
N GLY A 208 23.04 -4.01 2.63
CA GLY A 208 22.23 -4.69 1.61
C GLY A 208 22.07 -3.84 0.34
N GLY A 209 21.66 -4.48 -0.73
CA GLY A 209 21.34 -3.83 -2.02
C GLY A 209 19.85 -3.79 -2.31
N VAL A 210 19.48 -2.95 -3.27
CA VAL A 210 18.10 -2.92 -3.82
C VAL A 210 18.17 -3.21 -5.32
N THR A 211 17.49 -4.27 -5.75
CA THR A 211 17.27 -4.59 -7.16
C THR A 211 15.82 -4.32 -7.52
N ILE A 212 15.58 -3.62 -8.61
CA ILE A 212 14.24 -3.30 -9.10
C ILE A 212 13.98 -4.07 -10.39
N MET A 213 12.88 -4.82 -10.41
CA MET A 213 12.38 -5.56 -11.58
C MET A 213 10.94 -5.10 -11.89
N ASN A 214 10.55 -5.15 -13.16
CA ASN A 214 9.22 -4.73 -13.60
C ASN A 214 8.71 -5.62 -14.73
N SER A 215 7.39 -5.85 -14.79
CA SER A 215 6.76 -6.58 -15.90
C SER A 215 6.55 -5.74 -17.16
N ALA A 216 6.56 -4.39 -17.05
CA ALA A 216 6.51 -3.46 -18.18
C ALA A 216 7.92 -3.07 -18.64
N ASN A 217 8.00 -2.33 -19.76
CA ASN A 217 9.27 -1.91 -20.36
C ASN A 217 10.08 -0.98 -19.44
N GLU A 218 11.43 -1.11 -19.45
CA GLU A 218 12.40 -0.38 -18.60
C GLU A 218 12.21 1.15 -18.55
N LYS A 219 11.72 1.77 -19.62
CA LYS A 219 11.52 3.23 -19.66
C LYS A 219 10.48 3.75 -18.67
N THR A 220 9.46 2.96 -18.35
CA THR A 220 8.44 3.32 -17.36
C THR A 220 8.98 3.21 -15.94
N MET A 221 9.91 2.29 -15.70
CA MET A 221 10.56 2.10 -14.40
C MET A 221 11.41 3.28 -13.95
N LEU A 222 12.20 3.85 -14.87
CA LEU A 222 13.15 4.90 -14.50
C LEU A 222 12.46 6.17 -14.01
N SER A 223 11.26 6.50 -14.52
CA SER A 223 10.51 7.67 -14.06
C SER A 223 9.94 7.49 -12.63
N PHE A 224 9.57 6.28 -12.23
CA PHE A 224 9.07 5.98 -10.89
C PHE A 224 10.17 5.80 -9.85
N SER A 225 11.28 5.16 -10.21
CA SER A 225 12.38 4.93 -9.27
C SER A 225 13.00 6.23 -8.77
N TRP A 226 13.15 7.24 -9.62
CA TRP A 226 13.63 8.57 -9.20
C TRP A 226 12.70 9.25 -8.18
N GLN A 227 11.38 9.05 -8.27
CA GLN A 227 10.42 9.61 -7.30
C GLN A 227 10.41 8.87 -5.95
N LEU A 228 10.87 7.60 -5.93
CA LEU A 228 10.92 6.78 -4.72
C LEU A 228 12.20 7.01 -3.90
N PHE A 229 13.27 7.52 -4.53
CA PHE A 229 14.59 7.63 -3.89
C PHE A 229 15.15 9.08 -3.88
N SER A 230 14.42 10.04 -4.42
CA SER A 230 14.69 11.48 -4.30
C SER A 230 13.92 12.12 -3.15
#